data_d26fb6d57c1ae9bc0847b9fa252db3e2
#
_entry.id   d26fb6d57c1ae9bc0847b9fa252db3e2
#
_cell.length_a   1.000
_cell.length_b   1.000
_cell.length_c   1.000
_cell.angle_alpha   90.00
_cell.angle_beta   90.00
_cell.angle_gamma   90.00
#
_symmetry.space_group_name_H-M   'P 1'
#
loop_
_entity.id
_entity.type
_entity.pdbx_description
1 polymer ?
#
loop_
_entity_poly.entity_id
_entity_poly.type
_entity_poly.pdbx_seq_one_letter_code
_entity_poly.pdbx_strand_id
1 'polypeptide(L)'
;KMVDFFERETEMKFIPTLYPDYHPDVPGGAPIGRSILAQPYDIRGLGKDMPRLKPPLKTITFIGMMFNSSNADLKHFFQFTKSLTSFVYVAKRLVNHIKELALYQRAINVTSGNALAARLAKSALDLGIPILTSTPAKRVLNENGQVVGMQVGGEGGDCDIRASRGVVLACGGFPQDVQRIAKAYPHLQSGGEHLSPTPETNTGDGVRMAETAGADVDLRFK
;
A
#
# COMPACT_ATOMS: atom_id res chain seq x y z
N LYS A 1 2.26 -21.04 0.53
CA LYS A 1 3.38 -20.76 1.47
C LYS A 1 3.35 -19.32 2.01
N MET A 2 3.35 -18.28 1.14
CA MET A 2 3.37 -16.88 1.60
C MET A 2 2.09 -16.52 2.36
N VAL A 3 0.92 -16.73 1.78
CA VAL A 3 -0.39 -16.47 2.41
C VAL A 3 -0.52 -17.20 3.74
N ASP A 4 -0.26 -18.50 3.77
CA ASP A 4 -0.30 -19.34 4.97
C ASP A 4 0.65 -18.83 6.08
N PHE A 5 1.86 -18.40 5.70
CA PHE A 5 2.80 -17.80 6.64
C PHE A 5 2.22 -16.52 7.27
N PHE A 6 1.78 -15.58 6.45
CA PHE A 6 1.27 -14.30 6.95
C PHE A 6 0.00 -14.47 7.79
N GLU A 7 -0.90 -15.38 7.42
CA GLU A 7 -2.12 -15.63 8.20
C GLU A 7 -1.87 -16.28 9.55
N ARG A 8 -0.80 -17.07 9.65
CA ARG A 8 -0.44 -17.76 10.88
C ARG A 8 0.42 -16.91 11.80
N GLU A 9 1.40 -16.20 11.26
CA GLU A 9 2.44 -15.52 12.04
C GLU A 9 2.16 -14.02 12.25
N THR A 10 1.12 -13.47 11.61
CA THR A 10 0.84 -12.03 11.64
C THR A 10 -0.66 -11.74 11.72
N GLU A 11 -1.00 -10.45 11.87
CA GLU A 11 -2.39 -9.95 11.82
C GLU A 11 -3.00 -10.00 10.40
N MET A 12 -2.24 -10.43 9.39
CA MET A 12 -2.75 -10.54 8.04
C MET A 12 -3.83 -11.61 7.93
N LYS A 13 -4.96 -11.23 7.31
CA LYS A 13 -6.03 -12.14 6.89
C LYS A 13 -6.40 -11.80 5.45
N PHE A 14 -6.58 -12.83 4.65
CA PHE A 14 -6.91 -12.68 3.24
C PHE A 14 -8.31 -13.19 2.94
N ILE A 15 -8.92 -12.61 1.93
CA ILE A 15 -10.18 -13.10 1.35
C ILE A 15 -10.00 -13.33 -0.14
N PRO A 16 -10.51 -14.43 -0.69
CA PRO A 16 -10.52 -14.64 -2.13
C PRO A 16 -11.47 -13.64 -2.79
N THR A 17 -11.13 -13.22 -3.99
CA THR A 17 -11.99 -12.35 -4.79
C THR A 17 -12.69 -13.13 -5.89
N LEU A 18 -13.79 -12.55 -6.40
CA LEU A 18 -14.51 -13.06 -7.56
C LEU A 18 -13.96 -12.47 -8.87
N TYR A 19 -12.74 -11.93 -8.85
CA TYR A 19 -12.10 -11.41 -10.05
C TYR A 19 -11.38 -12.54 -10.80
N PRO A 20 -11.42 -12.50 -12.15
CA PRO A 20 -10.65 -13.41 -12.96
C PRO A 20 -9.15 -13.09 -12.87
N ASP A 21 -8.32 -14.05 -13.27
CA ASP A 21 -6.93 -13.78 -13.60
C ASP A 21 -6.84 -12.77 -14.75
N TYR A 22 -5.71 -12.10 -14.92
CA TYR A 22 -5.48 -11.20 -16.06
C TYR A 22 -5.59 -11.91 -17.40
N HIS A 23 -5.26 -13.20 -17.44
CA HIS A 23 -5.37 -14.10 -18.59
C HIS A 23 -6.08 -15.38 -18.18
N PRO A 24 -7.41 -15.33 -17.98
CA PRO A 24 -8.16 -16.51 -17.53
C PRO A 24 -8.28 -17.60 -18.59
N ASP A 25 -8.02 -17.27 -19.83
CA ASP A 25 -8.10 -18.10 -21.04
C ASP A 25 -6.84 -18.92 -21.31
N VAL A 26 -5.71 -18.61 -20.67
CA VAL A 26 -4.49 -19.41 -20.86
C VAL A 26 -4.48 -20.68 -20.01
N PRO A 27 -3.72 -21.74 -20.41
CA PRO A 27 -3.59 -22.94 -19.61
C PRO A 27 -3.13 -22.64 -18.18
N GLY A 28 -3.92 -23.03 -17.19
CA GLY A 28 -3.70 -22.75 -15.79
C GLY A 28 -4.30 -21.44 -15.29
N GLY A 29 -4.88 -20.62 -16.16
CA GLY A 29 -5.69 -19.48 -15.79
C GLY A 29 -6.99 -19.88 -15.09
N ALA A 30 -7.54 -19.02 -14.25
CA ALA A 30 -8.80 -19.26 -13.56
C ALA A 30 -9.76 -18.07 -13.72
N PRO A 31 -11.07 -18.36 -13.94
CA PRO A 31 -12.06 -17.30 -14.08
C PRO A 31 -12.35 -16.58 -12.76
N ILE A 32 -12.09 -17.20 -11.61
CA ILE A 32 -12.30 -16.62 -10.28
C ILE A 32 -11.41 -17.29 -9.23
N GLY A 33 -11.19 -16.58 -8.10
CA GLY A 33 -10.72 -17.18 -6.85
C GLY A 33 -9.20 -17.26 -6.66
N ARG A 34 -8.39 -16.81 -7.62
CA ARG A 34 -6.92 -16.78 -7.49
C ARG A 34 -6.38 -15.43 -7.02
N SER A 35 -7.13 -14.37 -7.22
CA SER A 35 -6.80 -13.07 -6.64
C SER A 35 -7.28 -13.01 -5.20
N ILE A 36 -6.46 -12.47 -4.33
CA ILE A 36 -6.75 -12.29 -2.90
C ILE A 36 -6.65 -10.82 -2.51
N LEU A 37 -7.45 -10.43 -1.55
CA LEU A 37 -7.43 -9.10 -0.93
C LEU A 37 -7.21 -9.22 0.57
N ALA A 38 -6.64 -8.19 1.17
CA ALA A 38 -6.65 -8.08 2.63
C ALA A 38 -8.08 -7.96 3.13
N GLN A 39 -8.43 -8.77 4.12
CA GLN A 39 -9.73 -8.65 4.80
C GLN A 39 -9.88 -7.26 5.41
N PRO A 40 -11.07 -6.63 5.37
CA PRO A 40 -11.32 -5.36 6.02
C PRO A 40 -10.80 -5.34 7.45
N TYR A 41 -10.33 -4.18 7.89
CA TYR A 41 -9.70 -4.03 9.19
C TYR A 41 -10.25 -2.80 9.93
N ASP A 42 -10.49 -2.97 11.22
CA ASP A 42 -10.82 -1.90 12.14
C ASP A 42 -9.52 -1.30 12.68
N ILE A 43 -9.19 -0.09 12.23
CA ILE A 43 -7.90 0.55 12.57
C ILE A 43 -7.76 0.95 14.05
N ARG A 44 -8.82 0.85 14.85
CA ARG A 44 -8.72 1.02 16.32
C ARG A 44 -7.78 0.00 16.93
N GLY A 45 -7.60 -1.16 16.28
CA GLY A 45 -6.58 -2.15 16.65
C GLY A 45 -5.15 -1.62 16.68
N LEU A 46 -4.85 -0.51 15.99
CA LEU A 46 -3.55 0.17 16.05
C LEU A 46 -3.37 1.02 17.33
N GLY A 47 -4.43 1.22 18.13
CA GLY A 47 -4.37 2.01 19.36
C GLY A 47 -3.86 3.43 19.12
N LYS A 48 -2.85 3.84 19.88
CA LYS A 48 -2.22 5.17 19.78
C LYS A 48 -1.55 5.44 18.43
N ASP A 49 -1.21 4.39 17.68
CA ASP A 49 -0.56 4.48 16.38
C ASP A 49 -1.55 4.63 15.22
N MET A 50 -2.87 4.61 15.48
CA MET A 50 -3.91 4.79 14.47
C MET A 50 -3.72 6.07 13.60
N PRO A 51 -3.34 7.23 14.15
CA PRO A 51 -3.12 8.45 13.36
C PRO A 51 -1.96 8.34 12.35
N ARG A 52 -1.02 7.41 12.56
CA ARG A 52 0.12 7.18 11.66
C ARG A 52 -0.28 6.51 10.34
N LEU A 53 -1.41 5.82 10.32
CA LEU A 53 -1.94 5.26 9.07
C LEU A 53 -2.52 6.37 8.20
N LYS A 54 -1.94 6.59 7.03
CA LYS A 54 -2.43 7.59 6.06
C LYS A 54 -3.87 7.28 5.65
N PRO A 55 -4.76 8.28 5.58
CA PRO A 55 -6.11 8.09 5.07
C PRO A 55 -6.11 7.54 3.64
N PRO A 56 -7.18 6.84 3.21
CA PRO A 56 -7.32 6.39 1.83
C PRO A 56 -7.40 7.57 0.86
N LEU A 57 -7.06 7.32 -0.40
CA LEU A 57 -7.18 8.32 -1.46
C LEU A 57 -8.65 8.75 -1.62
N LYS A 58 -8.89 10.05 -1.69
CA LYS A 58 -10.25 10.59 -1.84
C LYS A 58 -10.96 10.07 -3.10
N THR A 59 -10.20 9.83 -4.17
CA THR A 59 -10.69 9.34 -5.46
C THR A 59 -11.30 7.93 -5.42
N ILE A 60 -10.95 7.13 -4.42
CA ILE A 60 -11.47 5.74 -4.26
C ILE A 60 -12.41 5.61 -3.07
N THR A 61 -12.88 6.73 -2.52
CA THR A 61 -13.80 6.75 -1.38
C THR A 61 -15.10 7.49 -1.73
N PHE A 62 -16.18 7.11 -1.07
CA PHE A 62 -17.44 7.84 -1.08
C PHE A 62 -17.58 8.62 0.25
N ILE A 63 -17.43 9.94 0.20
CA ILE A 63 -17.40 10.80 1.41
C ILE A 63 -16.38 10.30 2.45
N GLY A 64 -15.23 9.81 1.99
CA GLY A 64 -14.18 9.23 2.86
C GLY A 64 -14.43 7.78 3.31
N MET A 65 -15.58 7.18 2.98
CA MET A 65 -15.88 5.77 3.25
C MET A 65 -15.27 4.88 2.18
N MET A 66 -14.57 3.85 2.58
CA MET A 66 -14.07 2.83 1.66
C MET A 66 -15.14 1.75 1.41
N PHE A 67 -15.21 1.30 0.16
CA PHE A 67 -16.02 0.14 -0.20
C PHE A 67 -15.23 -1.14 -0.02
N ASN A 68 -15.92 -2.18 0.42
CA ASN A 68 -15.37 -3.52 0.35
C ASN A 68 -15.34 -3.98 -1.11
N SER A 69 -14.15 -4.15 -1.65
CA SER A 69 -13.92 -4.53 -3.05
C SER A 69 -14.37 -5.97 -3.40
N SER A 70 -14.86 -6.73 -2.44
CA SER A 70 -15.44 -8.07 -2.67
C SER A 70 -16.81 -8.06 -3.36
N ASN A 71 -17.21 -6.98 -4.03
CA ASN A 71 -18.49 -6.77 -4.73
C ASN A 71 -19.77 -6.78 -3.85
N ALA A 72 -19.69 -7.19 -2.58
CA ALA A 72 -20.87 -7.21 -1.71
C ALA A 72 -21.44 -5.81 -1.45
N ASP A 73 -20.57 -4.86 -1.08
CA ASP A 73 -20.97 -3.47 -0.86
C ASP A 73 -21.52 -2.85 -2.13
N LEU A 74 -20.80 -2.98 -3.25
CA LEU A 74 -21.19 -2.37 -4.53
C LEU A 74 -22.56 -2.84 -5.00
N LYS A 75 -22.88 -4.13 -4.86
CA LYS A 75 -24.21 -4.67 -5.19
C LYS A 75 -25.31 -3.93 -4.43
N HIS A 76 -25.15 -3.73 -3.14
CA HIS A 76 -26.14 -3.03 -2.31
C HIS A 76 -26.22 -1.55 -2.66
N PHE A 77 -25.10 -0.88 -2.92
CA PHE A 77 -25.10 0.53 -3.33
C PHE A 77 -25.76 0.75 -4.69
N PHE A 78 -25.58 -0.15 -5.66
CA PHE A 78 -26.26 -0.05 -6.96
C PHE A 78 -27.75 -0.42 -6.90
N GLN A 79 -28.18 -1.15 -5.88
CA GLN A 79 -29.56 -1.62 -5.73
C GLN A 79 -30.34 -0.92 -4.63
N PHE A 80 -29.79 0.12 -3.99
CA PHE A 80 -30.40 0.70 -2.78
C PHE A 80 -31.80 1.28 -3.04
N THR A 81 -32.10 1.78 -4.25
CA THR A 81 -33.42 2.28 -4.62
C THR A 81 -34.39 1.18 -5.07
N LYS A 82 -33.89 -0.03 -5.32
CA LYS A 82 -34.68 -1.14 -5.90
C LYS A 82 -34.97 -2.26 -4.90
N SER A 83 -34.32 -2.27 -3.75
CA SER A 83 -34.42 -3.33 -2.76
C SER A 83 -34.38 -2.77 -1.34
N LEU A 84 -35.40 -3.08 -0.54
CA LEU A 84 -35.48 -2.67 0.87
C LEU A 84 -34.27 -3.18 1.67
N THR A 85 -33.83 -4.42 1.41
CA THR A 85 -32.64 -5.00 2.04
C THR A 85 -31.39 -4.18 1.73
N SER A 86 -31.23 -3.77 0.47
CA SER A 86 -30.12 -2.94 0.06
C SER A 86 -30.19 -1.53 0.63
N PHE A 87 -31.40 -0.96 0.70
CA PHE A 87 -31.62 0.33 1.35
C PHE A 87 -31.21 0.30 2.82
N VAL A 88 -31.67 -0.68 3.59
CA VAL A 88 -31.32 -0.82 5.01
C VAL A 88 -29.81 -1.03 5.18
N TYR A 89 -29.19 -1.83 4.32
CA TYR A 89 -27.74 -2.05 4.33
C TYR A 89 -26.96 -0.74 4.14
N VAL A 90 -27.29 0.01 3.08
CA VAL A 90 -26.64 1.28 2.77
C VAL A 90 -26.86 2.32 3.87
N ALA A 91 -28.11 2.45 4.36
CA ALA A 91 -28.43 3.35 5.46
C ALA A 91 -27.61 3.05 6.72
N LYS A 92 -27.51 1.77 7.11
CA LYS A 92 -26.69 1.33 8.25
C LYS A 92 -25.19 1.66 8.04
N ARG A 93 -24.68 1.43 6.85
CA ARG A 93 -23.27 1.76 6.50
C ARG A 93 -23.00 3.26 6.61
N LEU A 94 -23.91 4.11 6.08
CA LEU A 94 -23.78 5.57 6.12
C LEU A 94 -23.88 6.10 7.57
N VAL A 95 -24.84 5.63 8.34
CA VAL A 95 -24.98 6.03 9.76
C VAL A 95 -23.73 5.66 10.55
N ASN A 96 -23.18 4.46 10.36
CA ASN A 96 -21.95 4.06 11.02
C ASN A 96 -20.78 4.93 10.59
N HIS A 97 -20.68 5.24 9.29
CA HIS A 97 -19.61 6.11 8.78
C HIS A 97 -19.71 7.54 9.34
N ILE A 98 -20.93 8.10 9.44
CA ILE A 98 -21.13 9.41 10.07
C ILE A 98 -20.68 9.39 11.55
N LYS A 99 -20.98 8.32 12.29
CA LYS A 99 -20.49 8.14 13.66
C LYS A 99 -18.95 8.07 13.70
N GLU A 100 -18.33 7.34 12.77
CA GLU A 100 -16.88 7.27 12.66
C GLU A 100 -16.26 8.64 12.41
N LEU A 101 -16.83 9.42 11.48
CA LEU A 101 -16.37 10.79 11.19
C LEU A 101 -16.53 11.72 12.40
N ALA A 102 -17.65 11.64 13.11
CA ALA A 102 -17.91 12.47 14.29
C ALA A 102 -16.94 12.15 15.45
N LEU A 103 -16.61 10.88 15.67
CA LEU A 103 -15.79 10.43 16.80
C LEU A 103 -14.28 10.45 16.49
N TYR A 104 -13.90 10.11 15.25
CA TYR A 104 -12.50 9.87 14.89
C TYR A 104 -12.00 10.74 13.73
N GLN A 105 -12.89 11.56 13.14
CA GLN A 105 -12.60 12.43 11.98
C GLN A 105 -12.07 11.67 10.74
N ARG A 106 -12.30 10.36 10.70
CA ARG A 106 -11.88 9.48 9.60
C ARG A 106 -12.67 8.17 9.61
N ALA A 107 -12.67 7.47 8.47
CA ALA A 107 -13.16 6.11 8.41
C ALA A 107 -12.29 5.17 9.27
N ILE A 108 -12.95 4.35 10.06
CA ILE A 108 -12.33 3.36 10.96
C ILE A 108 -12.22 2.00 10.28
N ASN A 109 -13.26 1.61 9.55
CA ASN A 109 -13.22 0.37 8.78
C ASN A 109 -12.55 0.62 7.42
N VAL A 110 -11.32 0.13 7.28
CA VAL A 110 -10.53 0.26 6.05
C VAL A 110 -10.48 -1.04 5.26
N THR A 111 -10.32 -0.93 3.95
CA THR A 111 -10.29 -2.07 3.01
C THR A 111 -9.08 -2.00 2.10
N SER A 112 -8.88 -2.99 1.25
CA SER A 112 -7.86 -3.01 0.19
C SER A 112 -6.45 -2.68 0.71
N GLY A 113 -5.72 -1.77 0.07
CA GLY A 113 -4.36 -1.38 0.44
C GLY A 113 -4.24 -0.76 1.84
N ASN A 114 -5.26 -0.02 2.30
CA ASN A 114 -5.26 0.52 3.66
C ASN A 114 -5.41 -0.59 4.72
N ALA A 115 -6.22 -1.62 4.44
CA ALA A 115 -6.33 -2.78 5.34
C ALA A 115 -5.03 -3.58 5.36
N LEU A 116 -4.39 -3.77 4.20
CA LEU A 116 -3.08 -4.42 4.09
C LEU A 116 -2.03 -3.68 4.94
N ALA A 117 -1.91 -2.36 4.74
CA ALA A 117 -0.96 -1.53 5.47
C ALA A 117 -1.23 -1.52 6.98
N ALA A 118 -2.51 -1.42 7.39
CA ALA A 118 -2.90 -1.42 8.80
C ALA A 118 -2.57 -2.73 9.50
N ARG A 119 -2.86 -3.87 8.87
CA ARG A 119 -2.57 -5.20 9.43
C ARG A 119 -1.08 -5.47 9.53
N LEU A 120 -0.31 -5.09 8.51
CA LEU A 120 1.16 -5.20 8.55
C LEU A 120 1.76 -4.27 9.60
N ALA A 121 1.26 -3.02 9.71
CA ALA A 121 1.69 -2.11 10.76
C ALA A 121 1.39 -2.67 12.16
N LYS A 122 0.18 -3.23 12.36
CA LYS A 122 -0.17 -3.90 13.62
C LYS A 122 0.80 -5.02 13.95
N SER A 123 1.09 -5.89 12.98
CA SER A 123 2.05 -6.98 13.16
C SER A 123 3.45 -6.48 13.54
N ALA A 124 3.92 -5.42 12.89
CA ALA A 124 5.21 -4.82 13.21
C ALA A 124 5.23 -4.21 14.63
N LEU A 125 4.15 -3.53 15.03
CA LEU A 125 4.02 -2.96 16.38
C LEU A 125 3.96 -4.03 17.46
N ASP A 126 3.23 -5.13 17.22
CA ASP A 126 3.14 -6.25 18.16
C ASP A 126 4.48 -6.97 18.35
N LEU A 127 5.29 -7.01 17.30
CA LEU A 127 6.67 -7.53 17.36
C LEU A 127 7.68 -6.54 17.91
N GLY A 128 7.24 -5.34 18.31
CA GLY A 128 8.13 -4.30 18.84
C GLY A 128 9.08 -3.71 17.80
N ILE A 129 8.79 -3.87 16.51
CA ILE A 129 9.61 -3.31 15.42
C ILE A 129 9.43 -1.78 15.41
N PRO A 130 10.49 -0.98 15.57
CA PRO A 130 10.39 0.47 15.55
C PRO A 130 10.05 0.94 14.12
N ILE A 131 8.97 1.72 13.99
CA ILE A 131 8.59 2.38 12.74
C ILE A 131 8.91 3.87 12.90
N LEU A 132 9.95 4.33 12.25
CA LEU A 132 10.37 5.73 12.30
C LEU A 132 9.66 6.53 11.20
N THR A 133 8.83 7.50 11.59
CA THR A 133 8.18 8.44 10.68
C THR A 133 8.96 9.75 10.63
N SER A 134 8.76 10.55 9.57
CA SER A 134 9.51 11.80 9.35
C SER A 134 11.03 11.60 9.39
N THR A 135 11.49 10.43 8.97
CA THR A 135 12.88 10.01 9.03
C THR A 135 13.32 9.58 7.62
N PRO A 136 13.57 10.54 6.72
CA PRO A 136 13.92 10.25 5.34
C PRO A 136 15.27 9.53 5.27
N ALA A 137 15.31 8.43 4.49
CA ALA A 137 16.55 7.77 4.13
C ALA A 137 17.34 8.66 3.15
N LYS A 138 18.62 8.88 3.43
CA LYS A 138 19.48 9.77 2.63
C LYS A 138 20.46 9.00 1.77
N ARG A 139 21.16 8.04 2.36
CA ARG A 139 22.12 7.20 1.62
C ARG A 139 22.36 5.88 2.33
N VAL A 140 22.72 4.88 1.55
CA VAL A 140 23.20 3.60 2.06
C VAL A 140 24.63 3.77 2.59
N LEU A 141 24.91 3.20 3.76
CA LEU A 141 26.27 3.14 4.32
C LEU A 141 26.98 1.93 3.74
N ASN A 142 28.09 2.18 3.07
CA ASN A 142 28.93 1.15 2.46
C ASN A 142 30.34 1.20 3.06
N GLU A 143 30.82 0.08 3.54
CA GLU A 143 32.18 -0.07 4.05
C GLU A 143 32.83 -1.25 3.31
N ASN A 144 33.91 -0.97 2.59
CA ASN A 144 34.66 -1.98 1.83
C ASN A 144 33.81 -2.80 0.83
N GLY A 145 32.82 -2.17 0.20
CA GLY A 145 31.89 -2.84 -0.73
C GLY A 145 30.72 -3.58 -0.08
N GLN A 146 30.62 -3.55 1.24
CA GLN A 146 29.52 -4.16 1.99
C GLN A 146 28.57 -3.10 2.52
N VAL A 147 27.26 -3.30 2.33
CA VAL A 147 26.22 -2.46 2.93
C VAL A 147 26.11 -2.78 4.41
N VAL A 148 26.36 -1.77 5.26
CA VAL A 148 26.39 -1.89 6.72
C VAL A 148 25.29 -1.08 7.42
N GLY A 149 24.46 -0.37 6.67
CA GLY A 149 23.38 0.43 7.25
C GLY A 149 22.83 1.50 6.33
N MET A 150 22.18 2.49 6.94
CA MET A 150 21.53 3.60 6.26
C MET A 150 21.74 4.89 7.05
N GLN A 151 22.12 5.96 6.38
CA GLN A 151 22.03 7.30 6.94
C GLN A 151 20.60 7.82 6.75
N VAL A 152 20.03 8.33 7.82
CA VAL A 152 18.69 8.90 7.84
C VAL A 152 18.73 10.32 8.38
N GLY A 153 17.78 11.15 7.96
CA GLY A 153 17.58 12.49 8.50
C GLY A 153 16.44 12.52 9.49
N GLY A 154 16.37 13.58 10.29
CA GLY A 154 15.28 13.82 11.22
C GLY A 154 15.41 15.21 11.87
N GLU A 155 14.52 15.54 12.78
CA GLU A 155 14.53 16.83 13.51
C GLU A 155 15.82 17.09 14.29
N GLY A 156 16.49 16.03 14.73
CA GLY A 156 17.79 16.08 15.43
C GLY A 156 19.03 16.11 14.53
N GLY A 157 18.84 16.20 13.20
CA GLY A 157 19.90 16.08 12.21
C GLY A 157 20.06 14.67 11.66
N ASP A 158 21.18 14.43 10.98
CA ASP A 158 21.46 13.14 10.37
C ASP A 158 22.00 12.14 11.38
N CYS A 159 21.55 10.89 11.29
CA CYS A 159 22.11 9.80 12.09
C CYS A 159 22.30 8.54 11.23
N ASP A 160 23.22 7.69 11.65
CA ASP A 160 23.54 6.44 10.98
C ASP A 160 22.87 5.27 11.74
N ILE A 161 22.02 4.53 11.04
CA ILE A 161 21.41 3.30 11.54
C ILE A 161 22.20 2.12 10.99
N ARG A 162 22.86 1.37 11.87
CA ARG A 162 23.63 0.18 11.51
C ARG A 162 22.73 -1.03 11.35
N ALA A 163 22.99 -1.86 10.34
CA ALA A 163 22.26 -3.09 10.06
C ALA A 163 23.22 -4.28 10.07
N SER A 164 22.95 -5.26 10.92
CA SER A 164 23.79 -6.46 11.07
C SER A 164 23.64 -7.48 9.94
N ARG A 165 22.52 -7.44 9.20
CA ARG A 165 22.22 -8.42 8.14
C ARG A 165 22.11 -7.80 6.75
N GLY A 166 21.72 -6.54 6.65
CA GLY A 166 21.53 -5.83 5.39
C GLY A 166 20.39 -4.82 5.46
N VAL A 167 20.18 -4.12 4.34
CA VAL A 167 19.15 -3.10 4.17
C VAL A 167 18.22 -3.53 3.04
N VAL A 168 16.90 -3.43 3.28
CA VAL A 168 15.87 -3.67 2.26
C VAL A 168 15.34 -2.32 1.78
N LEU A 169 15.50 -2.02 0.51
CA LEU A 169 14.93 -0.85 -0.13
C LEU A 169 13.51 -1.19 -0.64
N ALA A 170 12.49 -0.74 0.07
CA ALA A 170 11.08 -1.00 -0.23
C ALA A 170 10.26 0.28 -0.36
N CYS A 171 10.90 1.37 -0.81
CA CYS A 171 10.33 2.72 -0.87
C CYS A 171 9.62 3.04 -2.20
N GLY A 172 9.21 2.04 -2.95
CA GLY A 172 8.49 2.18 -4.22
C GLY A 172 9.43 2.34 -5.43
N GLY A 173 8.80 2.62 -6.57
CA GLY A 173 9.49 2.79 -7.85
C GLY A 173 9.77 4.27 -8.19
N PHE A 174 9.89 4.54 -9.49
CA PHE A 174 10.28 5.86 -10.02
C PHE A 174 9.28 6.53 -10.99
N PRO A 175 7.97 6.25 -10.95
CA PRO A 175 7.06 6.85 -11.93
C PRO A 175 6.90 8.37 -11.80
N GLN A 176 7.38 8.98 -10.74
CA GLN A 176 7.43 10.43 -10.55
C GLN A 176 8.82 11.04 -10.78
N ASP A 177 9.82 10.23 -11.15
CA ASP A 177 11.15 10.70 -11.56
C ASP A 177 11.11 11.06 -13.05
N VAL A 178 10.80 12.33 -13.37
CA VAL A 178 10.63 12.83 -14.74
C VAL A 178 11.83 12.52 -15.63
N GLN A 179 13.05 12.63 -15.10
CA GLN A 179 14.27 12.38 -15.88
C GLN A 179 14.44 10.88 -16.20
N ARG A 180 14.10 10.03 -15.25
CA ARG A 180 14.23 8.58 -15.40
C ARG A 180 13.14 8.02 -16.32
N ILE A 181 11.88 8.43 -16.12
CA ILE A 181 10.79 7.96 -16.99
C ILE A 181 10.95 8.42 -18.43
N ALA A 182 11.49 9.64 -18.67
CA ALA A 182 11.79 10.12 -20.01
C ALA A 182 12.79 9.22 -20.77
N LYS A 183 13.70 8.59 -20.05
CA LYS A 183 14.66 7.63 -20.62
C LYS A 183 14.10 6.21 -20.72
N ALA A 184 13.29 5.81 -19.73
CA ALA A 184 12.82 4.44 -19.57
C ALA A 184 11.55 4.13 -20.38
N TYR A 185 10.65 5.12 -20.57
CA TYR A 185 9.34 4.88 -21.15
C TYR A 185 9.28 5.25 -22.63
N PRO A 186 9.14 4.27 -23.55
CA PRO A 186 9.15 4.51 -25.00
C PRO A 186 8.09 5.50 -25.48
N HIS A 187 6.89 5.50 -24.84
CA HIS A 187 5.81 6.40 -25.23
C HIS A 187 6.16 7.88 -24.97
N LEU A 188 6.93 8.18 -23.91
CA LEU A 188 7.40 9.54 -23.65
C LEU A 188 8.44 10.01 -24.67
N GLN A 189 9.29 9.10 -25.14
CA GLN A 189 10.26 9.38 -26.22
C GLN A 189 9.58 9.70 -27.54
N SER A 190 8.34 9.20 -27.74
CA SER A 190 7.52 9.44 -28.91
C SER A 190 6.56 10.63 -28.73
N GLY A 191 6.70 11.45 -27.68
CA GLY A 191 5.86 12.61 -27.42
C GLY A 191 4.52 12.30 -26.74
N GLY A 192 4.35 11.10 -26.18
CA GLY A 192 3.18 10.73 -25.39
C GLY A 192 3.17 11.35 -24.00
N GLU A 193 2.02 11.30 -23.33
CA GLU A 193 1.85 11.73 -21.93
C GLU A 193 1.96 10.55 -20.95
N HIS A 194 2.46 10.84 -19.75
CA HIS A 194 2.52 9.87 -18.68
C HIS A 194 1.50 10.19 -17.57
N LEU A 195 0.50 9.34 -17.45
CA LEU A 195 -0.48 9.40 -16.37
C LEU A 195 -0.23 8.23 -15.42
N SER A 196 0.18 8.54 -14.21
CA SER A 196 0.46 7.52 -13.19
C SER A 196 -0.52 7.61 -12.02
N PRO A 197 -1.18 6.51 -11.63
CA PRO A 197 -1.99 6.44 -10.42
C PRO A 197 -1.16 6.26 -9.15
N THR A 198 0.16 6.22 -9.27
CA THR A 198 1.05 6.02 -8.12
C THR A 198 1.15 7.29 -7.27
N PRO A 199 1.48 7.16 -5.97
CA PRO A 199 1.73 8.31 -5.12
C PRO A 199 2.84 9.21 -5.67
N GLU A 200 2.68 10.53 -5.49
CA GLU A 200 3.66 11.54 -5.89
C GLU A 200 5.04 11.34 -5.23
N THR A 201 5.07 10.60 -4.12
CA THR A 201 6.29 10.25 -3.40
C THR A 201 7.12 9.13 -4.04
N ASN A 202 6.66 8.51 -5.13
CA ASN A 202 7.41 7.46 -5.84
C ASN A 202 8.44 8.10 -6.80
N THR A 203 9.39 8.82 -6.24
CA THR A 203 10.39 9.64 -6.93
C THR A 203 11.69 8.91 -7.28
N GLY A 204 11.77 7.59 -7.08
CA GLY A 204 12.95 6.79 -7.43
C GLY A 204 14.09 6.83 -6.43
N ASP A 205 13.84 7.28 -5.20
CA ASP A 205 14.89 7.41 -4.18
C ASP A 205 15.60 6.09 -3.88
N GLY A 206 14.85 4.99 -3.77
CA GLY A 206 15.41 3.66 -3.54
C GLY A 206 16.29 3.20 -4.68
N VAL A 207 15.90 3.50 -5.92
CA VAL A 207 16.68 3.17 -7.11
C VAL A 207 17.99 3.94 -7.10
N ARG A 208 17.94 5.25 -6.84
CA ARG A 208 19.16 6.08 -6.75
C ARG A 208 20.10 5.63 -5.64
N MET A 209 19.56 5.27 -4.48
CA MET A 209 20.35 4.73 -3.36
C MET A 209 21.01 3.39 -3.72
N ALA A 210 20.28 2.52 -4.42
CA ALA A 210 20.83 1.25 -4.89
C ALA A 210 21.99 1.45 -5.90
N GLU A 211 21.80 2.33 -6.88
CA GLU A 211 22.84 2.68 -7.86
C GLU A 211 24.09 3.26 -7.18
N THR A 212 23.90 4.14 -6.19
CA THR A 212 25.01 4.70 -5.39
C THR A 212 25.74 3.60 -4.60
N ALA A 213 25.07 2.53 -4.23
CA ALA A 213 25.66 1.38 -3.56
C ALA A 213 26.29 0.35 -4.53
N GLY A 214 26.25 0.62 -5.85
CA GLY A 214 26.86 -0.22 -6.88
C GLY A 214 25.89 -1.21 -7.54
N ALA A 215 24.58 -1.07 -7.33
CA ALA A 215 23.61 -1.89 -8.04
C ALA A 215 23.45 -1.47 -9.50
N ASP A 216 23.27 -2.44 -10.38
CA ASP A 216 22.87 -2.21 -11.77
C ASP A 216 21.34 -2.17 -11.89
N VAL A 217 20.82 -1.21 -12.64
CA VAL A 217 19.39 -1.01 -12.86
C VAL A 217 19.06 -1.11 -14.34
N ASP A 218 18.44 -2.21 -14.74
CA ASP A 218 17.99 -2.39 -16.13
C ASP A 218 16.67 -1.65 -16.36
N LEU A 219 16.71 -0.60 -17.16
CA LEU A 219 15.56 0.19 -17.58
C LEU A 219 14.99 -0.23 -18.96
N ARG A 220 15.49 -1.30 -19.54
CA ARG A 220 15.03 -1.79 -20.83
C ARG A 220 13.73 -2.57 -20.64
N PHE A 221 12.64 -2.03 -21.13
CA PHE A 221 11.36 -2.75 -21.26
C PHE A 221 11.36 -3.55 -22.57
N LYS A 222 11.18 -4.86 -22.46
CA LYS A 222 11.05 -5.75 -23.62
C LYS A 222 9.58 -6.01 -23.92
#